data_366c8633e2f474380ad06332262b6ffc
#
_entry.id   366c8633e2f474380ad06332262b6ffc
#
_cell.length_a   1.000
_cell.length_b   1.000
_cell.length_c   1.000
_cell.angle_alpha   90.00
_cell.angle_beta   90.00
_cell.angle_gamma   90.00
#
_symmetry.space_group_name_H-M   'P 1'
#
loop_
_entity.id
_entity.type
_entity.pdbx_description
1 polymer ?
#
loop_
_entity_poly.entity_id
_entity_poly.type
_entity_poly.pdbx_seq_one_letter_code
_entity_poly.pdbx_strand_id
1 'polypeptide(L)'
;MTTTVELPVPRYSQETHRGEYPQFDNGGEAWCSPTSTSMVVAYWGKGPSASDYAYVLSDYPAQTDPWVDYAARYVFDYHYNGAGNWPFNTAYASHFGLESEVTQLHSLAEAEQFIKAGIPLVTSIAFNSGKLAGFFFKSTNGHLMVIVGFTADGNPIANDPASPDDASVRHVYDRAQFEDAWMSATGGIVYVIHPASVPLPPSPGGNW
;
A
#
# COMPACT_ATOMS: atom_id res chain seq x y z
N MET A 1 11.63 -16.83 8.23
CA MET A 1 12.52 -17.08 7.06
C MET A 1 13.95 -17.25 7.56
N THR A 2 14.83 -17.97 6.89
CA THR A 2 16.24 -18.12 7.28
C THR A 2 17.15 -17.04 6.66
N THR A 3 16.61 -16.29 5.70
CA THR A 3 17.29 -15.19 5.00
C THR A 3 16.29 -14.04 4.80
N THR A 4 16.81 -12.82 4.72
CA THR A 4 16.01 -11.66 4.35
C THR A 4 15.52 -11.80 2.91
N VAL A 5 14.23 -11.56 2.68
CA VAL A 5 13.62 -11.46 1.36
C VAL A 5 12.95 -10.10 1.25
N GLU A 6 13.28 -9.34 0.22
CA GLU A 6 12.70 -8.03 -0.05
C GLU A 6 12.45 -7.87 -1.55
N LEU A 7 11.24 -7.51 -1.92
CA LEU A 7 10.84 -7.24 -3.30
C LEU A 7 11.20 -5.80 -3.64
N PRO A 8 11.69 -5.54 -4.88
CA PRO A 8 12.10 -4.20 -5.31
C PRO A 8 10.89 -3.32 -5.67
N VAL A 9 9.97 -3.15 -4.72
CA VAL A 9 8.79 -2.29 -4.89
C VAL A 9 9.23 -0.83 -4.87
N PRO A 10 8.82 0.00 -5.84
CA PRO A 10 9.08 1.44 -5.81
C PRO A 10 8.58 2.08 -4.53
N ARG A 11 9.18 3.21 -4.15
CA ARG A 11 8.89 3.93 -2.92
C ARG A 11 8.30 5.28 -3.26
N TYR A 12 7.07 5.51 -2.80
CA TYR A 12 6.37 6.79 -2.96
C TYR A 12 5.86 7.25 -1.60
N SER A 13 6.07 8.53 -1.28
CA SER A 13 5.53 9.14 -0.07
C SER A 13 4.25 9.90 -0.42
N GLN A 14 3.19 9.69 0.36
CA GLN A 14 1.99 10.52 0.25
C GLN A 14 2.25 11.97 0.68
N GLU A 15 3.21 12.20 1.56
CA GLU A 15 3.52 13.51 2.12
C GLU A 15 4.16 14.47 1.11
N THR A 16 4.75 13.95 0.02
CA THR A 16 5.23 14.78 -1.10
C THR A 16 4.09 15.43 -1.90
N HIS A 17 2.86 14.94 -1.73
CA HIS A 17 1.62 15.44 -2.36
C HIS A 17 0.79 16.31 -1.42
N ARG A 18 1.38 16.79 -0.33
CA ARG A 18 0.68 17.59 0.68
C ARG A 18 0.03 18.83 0.07
N GLY A 19 -1.30 18.95 0.30
CA GLY A 19 -2.11 20.07 -0.20
C GLY A 19 -2.43 20.02 -1.69
N GLU A 20 -2.00 19.00 -2.43
CA GLU A 20 -2.36 18.79 -3.82
C GLU A 20 -3.79 18.23 -3.94
N TYR A 21 -4.57 18.76 -4.87
CA TYR A 21 -5.96 18.34 -5.13
C TYR A 21 -6.79 18.10 -3.86
N PRO A 22 -6.99 19.11 -3.00
CA PRO A 22 -7.66 18.92 -1.71
C PRO A 22 -9.12 18.46 -1.82
N GLN A 23 -9.74 18.53 -3.00
CA GLN A 23 -11.05 17.97 -3.29
C GLN A 23 -11.06 16.43 -3.26
N PHE A 24 -9.90 15.78 -3.31
CA PHE A 24 -9.75 14.34 -3.17
C PHE A 24 -9.15 14.03 -1.79
N ASP A 25 -10.00 13.93 -0.78
CA ASP A 25 -9.64 13.54 0.60
C ASP A 25 -8.64 14.50 1.29
N ASN A 26 -8.80 15.80 1.08
CA ASN A 26 -7.94 16.88 1.61
C ASN A 26 -6.47 16.90 1.12
N GLY A 27 -6.11 16.06 0.17
CA GLY A 27 -4.77 16.02 -0.41
C GLY A 27 -3.90 14.85 0.07
N GLY A 28 -2.62 14.92 -0.23
CA GLY A 28 -1.66 13.84 -0.02
C GLY A 28 -1.66 13.24 1.37
N GLU A 29 -1.89 14.03 2.41
CA GLU A 29 -1.90 13.58 3.80
C GLU A 29 -2.89 12.44 4.09
N ALA A 30 -3.91 12.25 3.25
CA ALA A 30 -4.91 11.20 3.37
C ALA A 30 -4.79 10.10 2.29
N TRP A 31 -3.75 10.16 1.44
CA TRP A 31 -3.61 9.27 0.27
C TRP A 31 -2.79 8.00 0.51
N CYS A 32 -2.79 7.46 1.71
CA CYS A 32 -2.05 6.23 2.01
C CYS A 32 -2.46 5.06 1.10
N SER A 33 -3.75 4.92 0.81
CA SER A 33 -4.25 3.82 -0.02
C SER A 33 -3.86 3.97 -1.50
N PRO A 34 -4.15 5.09 -2.21
CA PRO A 34 -3.73 5.25 -3.60
C PRO A 34 -2.21 5.26 -3.77
N THR A 35 -1.45 5.79 -2.81
CA THR A 35 0.02 5.76 -2.85
C THR A 35 0.54 4.32 -2.74
N SER A 36 0.05 3.54 -1.78
CA SER A 36 0.40 2.12 -1.62
C SER A 36 0.00 1.29 -2.85
N THR A 37 -1.18 1.52 -3.39
CA THR A 37 -1.66 0.85 -4.60
C THR A 37 -0.77 1.21 -5.80
N SER A 38 -0.39 2.48 -5.96
CA SER A 38 0.52 2.93 -7.02
C SER A 38 1.90 2.26 -6.94
N MET A 39 2.44 2.07 -5.73
CA MET A 39 3.70 1.34 -5.53
C MET A 39 3.60 -0.09 -6.08
N VAL A 40 2.52 -0.81 -5.78
CA VAL A 40 2.33 -2.20 -6.24
C VAL A 40 2.05 -2.27 -7.73
N VAL A 41 1.23 -1.38 -8.27
CA VAL A 41 0.96 -1.30 -9.72
C VAL A 41 2.26 -1.04 -10.50
N ALA A 42 3.09 -0.10 -10.03
CA ALA A 42 4.39 0.21 -10.64
C ALA A 42 5.39 -0.95 -10.50
N TYR A 43 5.38 -1.69 -9.40
CA TYR A 43 6.20 -2.90 -9.23
C TYR A 43 5.96 -3.92 -10.35
N TRP A 44 4.73 -4.04 -10.81
CA TRP A 44 4.36 -4.91 -11.93
C TRP A 44 4.61 -4.28 -13.31
N GLY A 45 5.24 -3.10 -13.38
CA GLY A 45 5.50 -2.39 -14.63
C GLY A 45 4.21 -1.89 -15.30
N LYS A 46 3.19 -1.62 -14.51
CA LYS A 46 1.88 -1.14 -14.94
C LYS A 46 1.64 0.27 -14.40
N GLY A 47 0.53 0.87 -14.81
CA GLY A 47 0.10 2.19 -14.35
C GLY A 47 -0.29 3.13 -15.47
N PRO A 48 -0.65 4.38 -15.14
CA PRO A 48 -1.05 5.39 -16.12
C PRO A 48 0.12 5.81 -16.99
N SER A 49 -0.18 6.20 -18.22
CA SER A 49 0.80 6.78 -19.16
C SER A 49 1.09 8.24 -18.82
N ALA A 50 2.18 8.78 -19.38
CA ALA A 50 2.53 10.18 -19.20
C ALA A 50 1.42 11.15 -19.67
N SER A 51 0.62 10.76 -20.66
CA SER A 51 -0.52 11.56 -21.11
C SER A 51 -1.68 11.56 -20.12
N ASP A 52 -1.85 10.50 -19.33
CA ASP A 52 -2.94 10.38 -18.36
C ASP A 52 -2.77 11.35 -17.19
N TYR A 53 -1.55 11.54 -16.70
CA TYR A 53 -1.23 12.44 -15.59
C TYR A 53 -0.58 13.77 -16.02
N ALA A 54 -0.60 14.11 -17.31
CA ALA A 54 0.00 15.38 -17.81
C ALA A 54 -0.60 16.61 -17.15
N TYR A 55 -1.88 16.58 -16.76
CA TYR A 55 -2.54 17.66 -16.04
C TYR A 55 -1.92 17.91 -14.66
N VAL A 56 -1.46 16.86 -13.98
CA VAL A 56 -0.78 17.00 -12.69
C VAL A 56 0.50 17.81 -12.84
N LEU A 57 1.31 17.49 -13.85
CA LEU A 57 2.55 18.23 -14.12
C LEU A 57 2.30 19.65 -14.65
N SER A 58 1.12 19.93 -15.19
CA SER A 58 0.69 21.30 -15.52
C SER A 58 0.37 22.10 -14.25
N ASP A 59 -0.28 21.48 -13.27
CA ASP A 59 -0.69 22.14 -12.02
C ASP A 59 0.47 22.19 -11.01
N TYR A 60 1.26 21.12 -10.95
CA TYR A 60 2.39 20.93 -10.03
C TYR A 60 3.67 20.51 -10.80
N PRO A 61 4.37 21.44 -11.48
CA PRO A 61 5.49 21.08 -12.36
C PRO A 61 6.71 20.44 -11.68
N ALA A 62 6.82 20.55 -10.37
CA ALA A 62 7.90 19.96 -9.57
C ALA A 62 7.55 18.57 -9.01
N GLN A 63 6.33 18.07 -9.25
CA GLN A 63 5.92 16.76 -8.73
C GLN A 63 6.69 15.63 -9.40
N THR A 64 7.27 14.74 -8.59
CA THR A 64 8.07 13.60 -9.05
C THR A 64 7.26 12.34 -9.27
N ASP A 65 6.12 12.20 -8.58
CA ASP A 65 5.25 11.03 -8.61
C ASP A 65 3.80 11.35 -9.04
N PRO A 66 3.59 12.02 -10.19
CA PRO A 66 2.28 12.54 -10.62
C PRO A 66 1.22 11.45 -10.82
N TRP A 67 1.63 10.20 -10.94
CA TRP A 67 0.72 9.03 -10.98
C TRP A 67 0.02 8.76 -9.65
N VAL A 68 0.54 9.23 -8.52
CA VAL A 68 -0.13 9.13 -7.21
C VAL A 68 -1.35 10.06 -7.18
N ASP A 69 -1.24 11.30 -7.67
CA ASP A 69 -2.36 12.23 -7.83
C ASP A 69 -3.43 11.67 -8.77
N TYR A 70 -2.97 11.10 -9.87
CA TYR A 70 -3.86 10.43 -10.81
C TYR A 70 -4.62 9.29 -10.11
N ALA A 71 -3.93 8.45 -9.35
CA ALA A 71 -4.56 7.36 -8.60
C ALA A 71 -5.57 7.91 -7.58
N ALA A 72 -5.19 8.92 -6.78
CA ALA A 72 -6.06 9.52 -5.78
C ALA A 72 -7.37 10.03 -6.39
N ARG A 73 -7.33 10.66 -7.56
CA ARG A 73 -8.51 11.10 -8.30
C ARG A 73 -9.41 9.93 -8.71
N TYR A 74 -8.83 8.82 -9.18
CA TYR A 74 -9.61 7.69 -9.72
C TYR A 74 -10.12 6.72 -8.66
N VAL A 75 -9.52 6.68 -7.47
CA VAL A 75 -10.00 5.87 -6.35
C VAL A 75 -10.91 6.64 -5.40
N PHE A 76 -11.06 7.96 -5.59
CA PHE A 76 -11.89 8.77 -4.72
C PHE A 76 -13.35 8.35 -4.81
N ASP A 77 -13.89 7.95 -3.66
CA ASP A 77 -15.29 7.58 -3.51
C ASP A 77 -16.08 8.79 -3.02
N TYR A 78 -16.90 9.36 -3.89
CA TYR A 78 -17.71 10.55 -3.58
C TYR A 78 -18.81 10.28 -2.55
N HIS A 79 -19.23 9.03 -2.36
CA HIS A 79 -20.20 8.67 -1.33
C HIS A 79 -19.53 8.49 0.02
N TYR A 80 -18.41 7.78 0.07
CA TYR A 80 -17.56 7.59 1.25
C TYR A 80 -16.82 8.89 1.62
N ASN A 81 -16.63 9.78 0.65
CA ASN A 81 -15.86 11.02 0.74
C ASN A 81 -14.40 10.79 1.15
N GLY A 82 -13.74 9.88 0.47
CA GLY A 82 -12.35 9.53 0.77
C GLY A 82 -11.69 8.67 -0.29
N ALA A 83 -10.35 8.64 -0.28
CA ALA A 83 -9.52 7.84 -1.18
C ALA A 83 -9.18 6.44 -0.65
N GLY A 84 -9.58 6.13 0.58
CA GLY A 84 -9.27 4.90 1.30
C GLY A 84 -10.24 3.74 1.07
N ASN A 85 -11.20 3.84 0.15
CA ASN A 85 -12.13 2.76 -0.15
C ASN A 85 -11.37 1.56 -0.77
N TRP A 86 -11.34 0.42 -0.07
CA TRP A 86 -10.54 -0.74 -0.45
C TRP A 86 -10.92 -1.31 -1.82
N PRO A 87 -12.20 -1.62 -2.13
CA PRO A 87 -12.62 -2.07 -3.45
C PRO A 87 -12.30 -1.10 -4.58
N PHE A 88 -12.34 0.22 -4.35
CA PHE A 88 -12.01 1.20 -5.37
C PHE A 88 -10.53 1.18 -5.74
N ASN A 89 -9.66 0.99 -4.74
CA ASN A 89 -8.22 0.86 -4.96
C ASN A 89 -7.86 -0.43 -5.71
N THR A 90 -8.48 -1.55 -5.38
CA THR A 90 -8.26 -2.80 -6.14
C THR A 90 -8.85 -2.71 -7.55
N ALA A 91 -10.01 -2.10 -7.74
CA ALA A 91 -10.58 -1.84 -9.07
C ALA A 91 -9.65 -0.95 -9.92
N TYR A 92 -9.02 0.06 -9.32
CA TYR A 92 -8.02 0.89 -10.00
C TYR A 92 -6.84 0.05 -10.50
N ALA A 93 -6.31 -0.86 -9.69
CA ALA A 93 -5.24 -1.76 -10.12
C ALA A 93 -5.69 -2.68 -11.27
N SER A 94 -6.91 -3.21 -11.20
CA SER A 94 -7.50 -4.05 -12.27
C SER A 94 -7.62 -3.32 -13.59
N HIS A 95 -7.83 -2.00 -13.58
CA HIS A 95 -7.88 -1.20 -14.80
C HIS A 95 -6.61 -1.32 -15.66
N PHE A 96 -5.48 -1.59 -15.05
CA PHE A 96 -4.20 -1.80 -15.74
C PHE A 96 -3.92 -3.27 -16.12
N GLY A 97 -4.94 -4.13 -16.08
CA GLY A 97 -4.83 -5.54 -16.46
C GLY A 97 -4.19 -6.43 -15.40
N LEU A 98 -4.21 -6.00 -14.14
CA LEU A 98 -3.83 -6.83 -12.99
C LEU A 98 -5.08 -7.52 -12.41
N GLU A 99 -4.91 -8.72 -11.92
CA GLU A 99 -5.88 -9.36 -11.02
C GLU A 99 -5.72 -8.71 -9.65
N SER A 100 -6.82 -8.31 -9.05
CA SER A 100 -6.77 -7.65 -7.75
C SER A 100 -8.04 -7.85 -6.95
N GLU A 101 -7.87 -8.09 -5.66
CA GLU A 101 -8.95 -8.34 -4.73
C GLU A 101 -8.65 -7.79 -3.35
N VAL A 102 -9.71 -7.58 -2.57
CA VAL A 102 -9.62 -7.38 -1.13
C VAL A 102 -9.95 -8.70 -0.45
N THR A 103 -9.03 -9.19 0.38
CA THR A 103 -9.26 -10.41 1.15
C THR A 103 -8.74 -10.26 2.59
N GLN A 104 -8.78 -11.31 3.38
CA GLN A 104 -8.25 -11.35 4.72
C GLN A 104 -7.20 -12.44 4.85
N LEU A 105 -6.04 -12.09 5.39
CA LEU A 105 -5.05 -13.05 5.88
C LEU A 105 -5.17 -13.17 7.39
N HIS A 106 -4.79 -14.33 7.93
CA HIS A 106 -4.94 -14.61 9.35
C HIS A 106 -3.64 -14.44 10.14
N SER A 107 -2.51 -14.18 9.46
CA SER A 107 -1.21 -14.03 10.10
C SER A 107 -0.16 -13.45 9.14
N LEU A 108 0.93 -12.93 9.69
CA LEU A 108 2.13 -12.60 8.91
C LEU A 108 2.79 -13.84 8.28
N ALA A 109 2.54 -15.05 8.82
CA ALA A 109 3.04 -16.27 8.19
C ALA A 109 2.36 -16.55 6.85
N GLU A 110 1.10 -16.19 6.68
CA GLU A 110 0.41 -16.21 5.37
C GLU A 110 0.99 -15.15 4.44
N ALA A 111 1.21 -13.93 4.93
CA ALA A 111 1.83 -12.85 4.14
C ALA A 111 3.23 -13.24 3.63
N GLU A 112 4.02 -13.99 4.41
CA GLU A 112 5.32 -14.51 3.96
C GLU A 112 5.22 -15.41 2.73
N GLN A 113 4.11 -16.11 2.52
CA GLN A 113 3.92 -16.97 1.35
C GLN A 113 3.74 -16.13 0.09
N PHE A 114 3.02 -15.00 0.18
CA PHE A 114 2.88 -14.06 -0.92
C PHE A 114 4.22 -13.41 -1.28
N ILE A 115 4.99 -12.96 -0.30
CA ILE A 115 6.32 -12.40 -0.55
C ILE A 115 7.25 -13.42 -1.20
N LYS A 116 7.20 -14.70 -0.79
CA LYS A 116 7.95 -15.79 -1.46
C LYS A 116 7.49 -16.05 -2.89
N ALA A 117 6.22 -15.81 -3.19
CA ALA A 117 5.66 -15.88 -4.53
C ALA A 117 5.96 -14.61 -5.38
N GLY A 118 6.62 -13.60 -4.82
CA GLY A 118 6.93 -12.35 -5.48
C GLY A 118 5.78 -11.34 -5.47
N ILE A 119 4.78 -11.51 -4.61
CA ILE A 119 3.56 -10.68 -4.55
C ILE A 119 3.63 -9.77 -3.31
N PRO A 120 3.86 -8.46 -3.47
CA PRO A 120 3.75 -7.50 -2.37
C PRO A 120 2.28 -7.30 -1.97
N LEU A 121 2.05 -6.95 -0.71
CA LEU A 121 0.71 -6.87 -0.13
C LEU A 121 0.42 -5.48 0.44
N VAL A 122 -0.71 -4.87 0.09
CA VAL A 122 -1.18 -3.63 0.74
C VAL A 122 -2.00 -4.00 1.96
N THR A 123 -1.52 -3.69 3.16
CA THR A 123 -2.16 -4.04 4.43
C THR A 123 -2.87 -2.85 5.06
N SER A 124 -4.05 -3.09 5.64
CA SER A 124 -4.85 -2.07 6.34
C SER A 124 -4.67 -2.22 7.85
N ILE A 125 -3.99 -1.27 8.47
CA ILE A 125 -3.66 -1.27 9.90
C ILE A 125 -4.33 -0.12 10.65
N ALA A 126 -4.49 -0.28 11.96
CA ALA A 126 -4.79 0.80 12.89
C ALA A 126 -4.25 0.47 14.28
N PHE A 127 -3.85 1.47 15.04
CA PHE A 127 -3.33 1.26 16.38
C PHE A 127 -3.38 2.54 17.22
N ASN A 128 -3.45 2.36 18.54
CA ASN A 128 -3.35 3.43 19.52
C ASN A 128 -1.88 3.80 19.79
N SER A 129 -1.68 4.95 20.45
CA SER A 129 -0.35 5.50 20.74
C SER A 129 0.62 4.48 21.35
N GLY A 130 1.82 4.38 20.76
CA GLY A 130 2.91 3.55 21.23
C GLY A 130 2.81 2.07 20.88
N LYS A 131 1.82 1.65 20.10
CA LYS A 131 1.61 0.23 19.76
C LYS A 131 2.40 -0.25 18.55
N LEU A 132 2.89 0.65 17.70
CA LEU A 132 3.77 0.33 16.57
C LEU A 132 4.99 1.25 16.61
N ALA A 133 6.11 0.73 17.10
CA ALA A 133 7.37 1.47 17.17
C ALA A 133 7.91 1.72 15.75
N GLY A 134 8.48 2.91 15.54
CA GLY A 134 9.04 3.30 14.25
C GLY A 134 8.03 3.87 13.24
N PHE A 135 6.74 3.86 13.55
CA PHE A 135 5.74 4.54 12.74
C PHE A 135 5.87 6.07 12.89
N PHE A 136 5.65 6.79 11.79
CA PHE A 136 5.86 8.24 11.76
C PHE A 136 4.92 9.00 12.72
N PHE A 137 3.66 8.58 12.79
CA PHE A 137 2.68 9.14 13.74
C PHE A 137 2.58 8.27 15.00
N LYS A 138 2.07 8.84 16.09
CA LYS A 138 1.89 8.11 17.35
C LYS A 138 0.78 7.09 17.33
N SER A 139 -0.23 7.30 16.47
CA SER A 139 -1.42 6.45 16.33
C SER A 139 -2.06 6.68 14.97
N THR A 140 -2.88 5.74 14.54
CA THR A 140 -3.75 5.91 13.37
C THR A 140 -5.06 5.16 13.56
N ASN A 141 -6.16 5.75 13.07
CA ASN A 141 -7.48 5.11 13.01
C ASN A 141 -7.66 4.25 11.75
N GLY A 142 -6.74 4.32 10.80
CA GLY A 142 -6.71 3.56 9.56
C GLY A 142 -5.55 4.03 8.69
N HIS A 143 -4.72 3.09 8.23
CA HIS A 143 -3.58 3.37 7.37
C HIS A 143 -3.27 2.19 6.46
N LEU A 144 -2.93 2.47 5.22
CA LEU A 144 -2.51 1.48 4.24
C LEU A 144 -1.01 1.61 3.98
N MET A 145 -0.29 0.49 4.05
CA MET A 145 1.11 0.40 3.69
C MET A 145 1.42 -0.94 3.00
N VAL A 146 2.54 -1.02 2.32
CA VAL A 146 2.90 -2.20 1.52
C VAL A 146 3.90 -3.06 2.27
N ILE A 147 3.56 -4.31 2.61
CA ILE A 147 4.57 -5.31 2.97
C ILE A 147 5.31 -5.68 1.70
N VAL A 148 6.62 -5.43 1.70
CA VAL A 148 7.53 -5.71 0.58
C VAL A 148 8.52 -6.83 0.88
N GLY A 149 8.61 -7.26 2.12
CA GLY A 149 9.57 -8.28 2.51
C GLY A 149 9.53 -8.66 3.99
N PHE A 150 10.47 -9.53 4.33
CA PHE A 150 10.72 -9.94 5.72
C PHE A 150 12.21 -10.08 5.96
N THR A 151 12.67 -9.66 7.13
CA THR A 151 14.05 -9.90 7.58
C THR A 151 14.28 -11.37 7.91
N ALA A 152 15.54 -11.79 8.08
CA ALA A 152 15.88 -13.14 8.51
C ALA A 152 15.25 -13.51 9.87
N ASP A 153 15.05 -12.52 10.75
CA ASP A 153 14.40 -12.68 12.05
C ASP A 153 12.85 -12.67 11.96
N GLY A 154 12.31 -12.54 10.75
CA GLY A 154 10.87 -12.59 10.49
C GLY A 154 10.12 -11.27 10.71
N ASN A 155 10.81 -10.16 10.91
CA ASN A 155 10.19 -8.84 10.99
C ASN A 155 9.74 -8.37 9.61
N PRO A 156 8.53 -7.79 9.44
CA PRO A 156 8.07 -7.28 8.17
C PRO A 156 8.87 -6.05 7.74
N ILE A 157 9.22 -6.03 6.46
CA ILE A 157 9.75 -4.86 5.77
C ILE A 157 8.59 -4.25 5.03
N ALA A 158 8.28 -2.99 5.31
CA ALA A 158 7.16 -2.28 4.71
C ALA A 158 7.59 -0.98 4.05
N ASN A 159 6.95 -0.66 2.93
CA ASN A 159 6.95 0.69 2.39
C ASN A 159 5.76 1.44 2.98
N ASP A 160 6.05 2.41 3.85
CA ASP A 160 5.07 3.22 4.56
C ASP A 160 4.93 4.59 3.89
N PRO A 161 3.81 4.85 3.18
CA PRO A 161 3.61 6.10 2.47
C PRO A 161 3.50 7.34 3.37
N ALA A 162 3.23 7.18 4.67
CA ALA A 162 3.17 8.30 5.62
C ALA A 162 4.54 8.86 6.00
N SER A 163 5.61 8.31 5.47
CA SER A 163 6.97 8.84 5.65
C SER A 163 7.14 10.18 4.93
N PRO A 164 8.01 11.09 5.42
CA PRO A 164 8.08 12.46 4.91
C PRO A 164 8.55 12.58 3.46
N ASP A 165 9.27 11.60 2.95
CA ASP A 165 9.80 11.55 1.58
C ASP A 165 9.99 10.10 1.11
N ASP A 166 10.22 9.91 -0.21
CA ASP A 166 10.37 8.58 -0.82
C ASP A 166 11.58 7.81 -0.28
N ALA A 167 12.64 8.50 0.09
CA ALA A 167 13.86 7.88 0.60
C ALA A 167 13.62 7.22 1.97
N SER A 168 12.71 7.78 2.76
CA SER A 168 12.39 7.34 4.13
C SER A 168 11.21 6.36 4.21
N VAL A 169 10.57 6.04 3.09
CA VAL A 169 9.37 5.18 3.01
C VAL A 169 9.62 3.75 3.52
N ARG A 170 10.83 3.21 3.38
CA ARG A 170 11.15 1.85 3.80
C ARG A 170 11.37 1.74 5.30
N HIS A 171 10.59 0.89 5.97
CA HIS A 171 10.69 0.60 7.40
C HIS A 171 10.81 -0.90 7.67
N VAL A 172 11.38 -1.25 8.83
CA VAL A 172 11.31 -2.59 9.42
C VAL A 172 10.57 -2.46 10.74
N TYR A 173 9.45 -3.16 10.85
CA TYR A 173 8.61 -3.13 12.06
C TYR A 173 8.79 -4.40 12.89
N ASP A 174 8.61 -4.29 14.20
CA ASP A 174 8.50 -5.47 15.06
C ASP A 174 7.32 -6.33 14.61
N ARG A 175 7.57 -7.63 14.46
CA ARG A 175 6.60 -8.59 13.94
C ARG A 175 5.31 -8.64 14.78
N ALA A 176 5.44 -8.72 16.09
CA ALA A 176 4.30 -8.86 16.98
C ALA A 176 3.45 -7.58 17.02
N GLN A 177 4.11 -6.42 17.04
CA GLN A 177 3.42 -5.12 17.01
C GLN A 177 2.69 -4.89 15.68
N PHE A 178 3.32 -5.24 14.56
CA PHE A 178 2.69 -5.09 13.25
C PHE A 178 1.50 -6.04 13.09
N GLU A 179 1.66 -7.30 13.47
CA GLU A 179 0.58 -8.29 13.41
C GLU A 179 -0.61 -7.88 14.30
N ASP A 180 -0.36 -7.38 15.52
CA ASP A 180 -1.40 -6.83 16.38
C ASP A 180 -2.10 -5.63 15.75
N ALA A 181 -1.36 -4.66 15.20
CA ALA A 181 -1.92 -3.48 14.54
C ALA A 181 -2.75 -3.84 13.29
N TRP A 182 -2.46 -4.94 12.64
CA TRP A 182 -3.18 -5.42 11.45
C TRP A 182 -4.38 -6.28 11.82
N MET A 183 -4.19 -7.29 12.65
CA MET A 183 -5.24 -8.25 13.02
C MET A 183 -6.32 -7.63 13.92
N SER A 184 -5.93 -6.84 14.94
CA SER A 184 -6.89 -6.23 15.86
C SER A 184 -7.72 -5.11 15.21
N ALA A 185 -7.19 -4.45 14.19
CA ALA A 185 -7.87 -3.35 13.52
C ALA A 185 -8.89 -3.82 12.49
N THR A 186 -8.47 -4.70 11.57
CA THR A 186 -9.26 -5.07 10.39
C THR A 186 -9.46 -6.57 10.23
N GLY A 187 -8.88 -7.39 11.13
CA GLY A 187 -8.91 -8.83 11.00
C GLY A 187 -8.03 -9.35 9.86
N GLY A 188 -7.01 -8.57 9.46
CA GLY A 188 -6.08 -8.99 8.41
C GLY A 188 -6.46 -8.57 7.00
N ILE A 189 -7.23 -7.49 6.83
CA ILE A 189 -7.57 -6.97 5.49
C ILE A 189 -6.31 -6.63 4.71
N VAL A 190 -6.30 -7.06 3.45
CA VAL A 190 -5.19 -6.90 2.51
C VAL A 190 -5.71 -6.72 1.08
N TYR A 191 -4.97 -5.92 0.28
CA TYR A 191 -5.11 -5.95 -1.18
C TYR A 191 -4.08 -6.91 -1.73
N VAL A 192 -4.53 -7.87 -2.51
CA VAL A 192 -3.70 -8.77 -3.31
C VAL A 192 -3.80 -8.28 -4.75
N ILE A 193 -2.67 -7.87 -5.33
CA ILE A 193 -2.58 -7.29 -6.67
C ILE A 193 -1.44 -7.99 -7.42
N HIS A 194 -1.75 -8.70 -8.50
CA HIS A 194 -0.76 -9.45 -9.27
C HIS A 194 -1.19 -9.63 -10.73
N PRO A 195 -0.27 -9.88 -11.67
CA PRO A 195 -0.64 -10.28 -13.02
C PRO A 195 -1.11 -11.74 -13.03
N ALA A 196 -2.02 -12.11 -13.93
CA ALA A 196 -2.52 -13.47 -14.10
C ALA A 196 -1.40 -14.52 -14.33
N SER A 197 -0.23 -14.09 -14.81
CA SER A 197 0.94 -14.95 -15.02
C SER A 197 1.66 -15.34 -13.72
N VAL A 198 1.37 -14.69 -12.60
CA VAL A 198 1.95 -14.99 -11.28
C VAL A 198 0.87 -15.66 -10.43
N PRO A 199 0.96 -16.98 -10.20
CA PRO A 199 -0.06 -17.69 -9.42
C PRO A 199 -0.01 -17.29 -7.94
N LEU A 200 -1.17 -17.26 -7.31
CA LEU A 200 -1.27 -17.11 -5.87
C LEU A 200 -0.65 -18.32 -5.14
N PRO A 201 -0.09 -18.12 -3.95
CA PRO A 201 0.35 -19.25 -3.12
C PRO A 201 -0.85 -20.13 -2.73
N PRO A 202 -0.63 -21.41 -2.36
CA PRO A 202 -1.70 -22.26 -1.88
C PRO A 202 -2.44 -21.64 -0.69
N SER A 203 -3.78 -21.72 -0.70
CA SER A 203 -4.65 -21.21 0.36
C SER A 203 -5.27 -22.36 1.15
N PRO A 204 -4.61 -22.88 2.20
CA PRO A 204 -5.18 -23.99 3.01
C PRO A 204 -6.49 -23.60 3.71
N GLY A 205 -6.67 -22.34 4.03
CA GLY A 205 -7.87 -21.78 4.66
C GLY A 205 -8.98 -21.40 3.69
N GLY A 206 -8.69 -21.35 2.38
CA GLY A 206 -9.65 -20.95 1.35
C GLY A 206 -10.06 -19.47 1.41
N ASN A 207 -9.20 -18.61 1.91
CA ASN A 207 -9.44 -17.16 2.08
C ASN A 207 -8.83 -16.29 0.96
N TRP A 208 -8.11 -16.89 0.02
CA TRP A 208 -7.70 -16.32 -1.25
C TRP A 208 -7.66 -17.38 -2.34
#